data_ad38b2e29c9f42ea755e772db634e341
#
_entry.id   ad38b2e29c9f42ea755e772db634e341
#
_cell.length_a   1.000
_cell.length_b   1.000
_cell.length_c   1.000
_cell.angle_alpha   90.00
_cell.angle_beta   90.00
_cell.angle_gamma   90.00
#
_symmetry.space_group_name_H-M   'P 1'
#
loop_
_entity.id
_entity.type
_entity.pdbx_description
1 polymer ?
#
loop_
_entity_poly.entity_id
_entity_poly.type
_entity_poly.pdbx_seq_one_letter_code
_entity_poly.pdbx_strand_id
1 'polypeptide(L)'
;MLCSLDDEPLRVRNIGADVAVGDFVVVSDDLERVATVLHRHSAFVRRASFEGQRAESHTLAANIDVVLLVHSLTSPPNQRRLERELVLAWDSGARPVVVLTKTDLVDDASTAVTTLRDVAPDVEVCTASGISGDGVDALRAMAAGNATIALLGASGVGKSTLVNALVGHARQATAEVREFDQKGRHTTTAAELVRLPDGGWLIDTPGVRAVSLWSSGHGIERAFADVFDLMDHCRFRDCKHETEPGCAVTAAVASGELDPRRLESMKRLVAEELALEDEQRAREKALDRRGVRRPR
;
A
#
# COMPACT_ATOMS: atom_id res chain seq x y z
N MET A 1 9.28 18.94 13.18
CA MET A 1 9.52 17.86 12.23
C MET A 1 10.99 17.49 12.30
N LEU A 2 11.35 16.23 12.06
CA LEU A 2 12.72 15.77 11.99
C LEU A 2 13.04 15.42 10.53
N CYS A 3 14.10 16.01 9.98
CA CYS A 3 14.61 15.70 8.64
C CYS A 3 16.00 15.07 8.77
N SER A 4 16.45 14.34 7.74
CA SER A 4 17.83 13.93 7.59
C SER A 4 18.52 14.88 6.60
N LEU A 5 19.65 15.45 7.00
CA LEU A 5 20.53 16.24 6.13
C LEU A 5 21.92 15.61 6.25
N ASP A 6 22.44 15.10 5.14
CA ASP A 6 23.73 14.38 5.11
C ASP A 6 23.85 13.30 6.20
N ASP A 7 22.75 12.54 6.38
CA ASP A 7 22.56 11.50 7.42
C ASP A 7 22.48 12.01 8.87
N GLU A 8 22.55 13.31 9.08
CA GLU A 8 22.39 13.92 10.40
C GLU A 8 20.94 14.40 10.63
N PRO A 9 20.39 14.21 11.85
CA PRO A 9 19.03 14.61 12.16
C PRO A 9 18.93 16.13 12.34
N LEU A 10 18.17 16.78 11.48
CA LEU A 10 17.87 18.21 11.54
C LEU A 10 16.41 18.43 12.01
N ARG A 11 16.21 19.26 13.03
CA ARG A 11 14.88 19.64 13.51
C ARG A 11 14.41 20.94 12.86
N VAL A 12 13.42 20.86 11.99
CA VAL A 12 12.83 22.00 11.28
C VAL A 12 11.36 22.23 11.63
N ARG A 13 10.88 23.46 11.44
CA ARG A 13 9.45 23.80 11.58
C ARG A 13 8.74 23.55 10.25
N ASN A 14 7.56 22.94 10.32
CA ASN A 14 6.64 22.92 9.20
C ASN A 14 5.62 24.05 9.36
N ILE A 15 5.55 24.97 8.40
CA ILE A 15 4.66 26.14 8.40
C ILE A 15 3.64 25.94 7.26
N GLY A 16 2.65 25.06 7.49
CA GLY A 16 1.49 24.93 6.59
C GLY A 16 1.68 24.10 5.33
N ALA A 17 2.83 23.44 5.13
CA ALA A 17 3.01 22.50 4.03
C ALA A 17 2.41 21.12 4.41
N ASP A 18 1.77 20.43 3.45
CA ASP A 18 1.38 19.03 3.59
C ASP A 18 2.63 18.14 3.46
N VAL A 19 3.30 17.90 4.59
CA VAL A 19 4.53 17.11 4.65
C VAL A 19 4.22 15.74 5.22
N ALA A 20 4.62 14.70 4.49
CA ALA A 20 4.53 13.30 4.89
C ALA A 20 5.89 12.69 5.23
N VAL A 21 5.90 11.54 5.87
CA VAL A 21 7.12 10.75 6.05
C VAL A 21 7.62 10.27 4.69
N GLY A 22 8.93 10.39 4.44
CA GLY A 22 9.55 10.07 3.16
C GLY A 22 9.59 11.24 2.16
N ASP A 23 9.02 12.41 2.49
CA ASP A 23 9.13 13.57 1.60
C ASP A 23 10.56 14.11 1.52
N PHE A 24 10.97 14.45 0.31
CA PHE A 24 12.12 15.30 0.06
C PHE A 24 11.70 16.76 0.21
N VAL A 25 12.39 17.50 1.03
CA VAL A 25 12.07 18.90 1.33
C VAL A 25 13.26 19.81 1.08
N VAL A 26 12.99 21.02 0.61
CA VAL A 26 13.97 22.10 0.64
C VAL A 26 13.81 22.84 1.96
N VAL A 27 14.90 23.01 2.68
CA VAL A 27 14.97 23.75 3.94
C VAL A 27 15.44 25.17 3.65
N SER A 28 14.96 26.14 4.40
CA SER A 28 15.43 27.54 4.31
C SER A 28 16.92 27.66 4.63
N ASP A 29 17.56 28.71 4.16
CA ASP A 29 19.03 28.95 4.33
C ASP A 29 19.47 28.99 5.80
N ASP A 30 18.54 29.40 6.71
CA ASP A 30 18.74 29.38 8.15
C ASP A 30 18.56 28.01 8.81
N LEU A 31 18.19 26.98 8.02
CA LEU A 31 17.89 25.62 8.46
C LEU A 31 16.73 25.51 9.48
N GLU A 32 15.89 26.52 9.60
CA GLU A 32 14.84 26.53 10.63
C GLU A 32 13.50 26.00 10.15
N ARG A 33 13.20 26.07 8.84
CA ARG A 33 11.86 25.75 8.31
C ARG A 33 11.90 25.04 6.96
N VAL A 34 10.83 24.29 6.67
CA VAL A 34 10.57 23.74 5.35
C VAL A 34 10.15 24.89 4.42
N ALA A 35 10.90 25.10 3.34
CA ALA A 35 10.57 26.07 2.31
C ALA A 35 9.61 25.49 1.27
N THR A 36 9.86 24.25 0.82
CA THR A 36 8.98 23.53 -0.13
C THR A 36 9.14 22.02 -0.02
N VAL A 37 8.12 21.29 -0.45
CA VAL A 37 8.14 19.83 -0.63
C VAL A 37 8.39 19.56 -2.10
N LEU A 38 9.34 18.68 -2.41
CA LEU A 38 9.64 18.28 -3.79
C LEU A 38 8.57 17.33 -4.32
N HIS A 39 8.56 17.15 -5.65
CA HIS A 39 7.63 16.26 -6.31
C HIS A 39 7.78 14.81 -5.79
N ARG A 40 6.66 14.20 -5.42
CA ARG A 40 6.58 12.81 -4.96
C ARG A 40 6.48 11.88 -6.17
N HIS A 41 7.31 10.85 -6.25
CA HIS A 41 7.17 9.82 -7.29
C HIS A 41 6.16 8.74 -6.87
N SER A 42 5.89 8.61 -5.58
CA SER A 42 4.88 7.72 -5.03
C SER A 42 4.29 8.30 -3.75
N ALA A 43 3.04 7.96 -3.41
CA ALA A 43 2.43 8.40 -2.16
C ALA A 43 1.29 7.49 -1.71
N PHE A 44 1.26 7.13 -0.43
CA PHE A 44 0.06 6.64 0.22
C PHE A 44 -0.77 7.80 0.74
N VAL A 45 -1.95 7.99 0.18
CA VAL A 45 -2.86 9.06 0.56
C VAL A 45 -4.04 8.48 1.33
N ARG A 46 -4.34 9.05 2.48
CA ARG A 46 -5.54 8.71 3.25
C ARG A 46 -6.63 9.74 2.98
N ARG A 47 -7.82 9.25 2.67
CA ARG A 47 -9.00 10.07 2.66
C ARG A 47 -9.34 10.50 4.09
N ALA A 48 -9.53 11.79 4.34
CA ALA A 48 -9.97 12.26 5.64
C ALA A 48 -11.35 11.67 5.96
N SER A 49 -11.48 11.01 7.09
CA SER A 49 -12.78 10.70 7.68
C SER A 49 -13.40 12.03 8.13
N PHE A 50 -14.65 12.25 7.72
CA PHE A 50 -15.35 13.51 7.91
C PHE A 50 -15.79 13.72 9.36
N GLU A 51 -14.91 14.30 10.16
CA GLU A 51 -15.30 15.04 11.36
C GLU A 51 -14.87 16.49 11.16
N GLY A 52 -15.69 17.28 10.41
CA GLY A 52 -15.43 18.71 10.23
C GLY A 52 -15.52 19.21 8.78
N GLN A 53 -15.51 20.51 8.60
CA GLN A 53 -15.88 21.24 7.38
C GLN A 53 -14.89 21.14 6.20
N ARG A 54 -13.85 20.31 6.24
CA ARG A 54 -12.86 20.15 5.14
C ARG A 54 -12.52 18.69 4.92
N ALA A 55 -12.78 18.24 3.70
CA ALA A 55 -12.23 16.98 3.19
C ALA A 55 -10.78 17.24 2.74
N GLU A 56 -9.83 17.20 3.64
CA GLU A 56 -8.42 17.27 3.28
C GLU A 56 -7.89 15.83 3.15
N SER A 57 -7.33 15.52 1.98
CA SER A 57 -6.54 14.31 1.80
C SER A 57 -5.22 14.47 2.55
N HIS A 58 -4.85 13.52 3.39
CA HIS A 58 -3.56 13.53 4.05
C HIS A 58 -2.65 12.47 3.45
N THR A 59 -1.47 12.90 3.01
CA THR A 59 -0.42 11.98 2.62
C THR A 59 0.16 11.33 3.87
N LEU A 60 0.10 10.00 3.93
CA LEU A 60 0.60 9.23 5.07
C LEU A 60 2.09 8.95 4.94
N ALA A 61 2.52 8.63 3.71
CA ALA A 61 3.90 8.34 3.37
C ALA A 61 4.14 8.66 1.89
N ALA A 62 5.35 9.04 1.54
CA ALA A 62 5.73 9.44 0.20
C ALA A 62 7.09 8.85 -0.20
N ASN A 63 7.36 8.87 -1.51
CA ASN A 63 8.63 8.44 -2.11
C ASN A 63 9.03 7.01 -1.70
N ILE A 64 8.04 6.11 -1.74
CA ILE A 64 8.19 4.68 -1.51
C ILE A 64 8.52 4.01 -2.85
N ASP A 65 9.62 3.27 -2.91
CA ASP A 65 10.02 2.53 -4.11
C ASP A 65 9.40 1.15 -4.15
N VAL A 66 9.34 0.46 -3.00
CA VAL A 66 8.84 -0.90 -2.90
C VAL A 66 7.85 -1.05 -1.75
N VAL A 67 6.71 -1.68 -2.03
CA VAL A 67 5.72 -2.04 -1.01
C VAL A 67 5.73 -3.55 -0.81
N LEU A 68 6.11 -3.99 0.39
CA LEU A 68 6.05 -5.38 0.80
C LEU A 68 4.63 -5.73 1.26
N LEU A 69 3.92 -6.54 0.47
CA LEU A 69 2.58 -7.06 0.78
C LEU A 69 2.73 -8.33 1.61
N VAL A 70 2.57 -8.19 2.93
CA VAL A 70 2.96 -9.23 3.89
C VAL A 70 1.79 -10.14 4.22
N HIS A 71 1.94 -11.42 3.88
CA HIS A 71 1.01 -12.51 4.17
C HIS A 71 1.69 -13.60 4.99
N SER A 72 0.91 -14.33 5.81
CA SER A 72 1.44 -15.42 6.63
C SER A 72 1.20 -16.76 5.97
N LEU A 73 2.19 -17.65 6.00
CA LEU A 73 2.07 -19.05 5.59
C LEU A 73 1.24 -19.91 6.55
N THR A 74 1.01 -19.44 7.79
CA THR A 74 0.20 -20.18 8.79
C THR A 74 -1.32 -20.12 8.54
N SER A 75 -1.76 -19.42 7.50
CA SER A 75 -3.16 -19.36 7.07
C SER A 75 -3.22 -19.34 5.54
N PRO A 76 -4.30 -19.89 4.95
CA PRO A 76 -4.46 -19.83 3.50
C PRO A 76 -4.39 -18.39 2.98
N PRO A 77 -3.73 -18.16 1.83
CA PRO A 77 -3.69 -16.85 1.20
C PRO A 77 -5.10 -16.31 0.94
N ASN A 78 -5.34 -15.06 1.33
CA ASN A 78 -6.61 -14.40 1.05
C ASN A 78 -6.48 -13.60 -0.26
N GLN A 79 -6.92 -14.20 -1.36
CA GLN A 79 -6.86 -13.62 -2.69
C GLN A 79 -7.47 -12.22 -2.76
N ARG A 80 -8.69 -12.02 -2.22
CA ARG A 80 -9.39 -10.73 -2.24
C ARG A 80 -8.61 -9.63 -1.53
N ARG A 81 -7.90 -10.01 -0.46
CA ARG A 81 -7.06 -9.09 0.28
C ARG A 81 -5.81 -8.72 -0.53
N LEU A 82 -5.15 -9.71 -1.12
CA LEU A 82 -3.97 -9.50 -1.96
C LEU A 82 -4.31 -8.58 -3.13
N GLU A 83 -5.40 -8.86 -3.86
CA GLU A 83 -5.84 -8.02 -4.98
C GLU A 83 -6.07 -6.57 -4.56
N ARG A 84 -6.71 -6.34 -3.41
CA ARG A 84 -6.90 -5.01 -2.85
C ARG A 84 -5.57 -4.33 -2.46
N GLU A 85 -4.66 -5.06 -1.84
CA GLU A 85 -3.33 -4.56 -1.48
C GLU A 85 -2.48 -4.24 -2.72
N LEU A 86 -2.61 -5.04 -3.79
CA LEU A 86 -1.98 -4.76 -5.09
C LEU A 86 -2.50 -3.47 -5.71
N VAL A 87 -3.82 -3.27 -5.73
CA VAL A 87 -4.43 -2.01 -6.22
C VAL A 87 -3.87 -0.81 -5.44
N LEU A 88 -3.85 -0.89 -4.12
CA LEU A 88 -3.30 0.18 -3.28
C LEU A 88 -1.81 0.47 -3.56
N ALA A 89 -1.01 -0.58 -3.77
CA ALA A 89 0.41 -0.44 -4.06
C ALA A 89 0.63 0.20 -5.44
N TRP A 90 -0.07 -0.27 -6.47
CA TRP A 90 0.01 0.30 -7.81
C TRP A 90 -0.49 1.75 -7.88
N ASP A 91 -1.60 2.07 -7.21
CA ASP A 91 -2.13 3.43 -7.13
C ASP A 91 -1.18 4.38 -6.41
N SER A 92 -0.41 3.89 -5.45
CA SER A 92 0.61 4.71 -4.80
C SER A 92 1.77 5.10 -5.72
N GLY A 93 1.98 4.40 -6.82
CA GLY A 93 3.14 4.54 -7.71
C GLY A 93 4.34 3.66 -7.31
N ALA A 94 4.25 2.92 -6.20
CA ALA A 94 5.32 2.04 -5.73
C ALA A 94 5.22 0.63 -6.35
N ARG A 95 6.36 -0.08 -6.42
CA ARG A 95 6.41 -1.46 -6.89
C ARG A 95 5.96 -2.43 -5.79
N PRO A 96 4.91 -3.26 -5.99
CA PRO A 96 4.53 -4.29 -5.03
C PRO A 96 5.48 -5.50 -5.08
N VAL A 97 5.71 -6.10 -3.92
CA VAL A 97 6.35 -7.39 -3.75
C VAL A 97 5.55 -8.17 -2.70
N VAL A 98 5.13 -9.38 -3.01
CA VAL A 98 4.43 -10.24 -2.05
C VAL A 98 5.45 -10.95 -1.18
N VAL A 99 5.27 -10.88 0.14
CA VAL A 99 6.14 -11.54 1.11
C VAL A 99 5.34 -12.51 1.96
N LEU A 100 5.66 -13.80 1.82
CA LEU A 100 5.11 -14.88 2.62
C LEU A 100 5.99 -15.09 3.85
N THR A 101 5.45 -14.75 5.01
CA THR A 101 6.18 -14.83 6.28
C THR A 101 5.91 -16.11 7.05
N LYS A 102 6.71 -16.32 8.11
CA LYS A 102 6.65 -17.47 9.03
C LYS A 102 7.03 -18.78 8.33
N THR A 103 8.04 -18.75 7.47
CA THR A 103 8.61 -19.93 6.82
C THR A 103 9.15 -20.94 7.84
N ASP A 104 9.55 -20.47 9.02
CA ASP A 104 9.98 -21.26 10.16
C ASP A 104 8.88 -22.16 10.77
N LEU A 105 7.61 -21.95 10.40
CA LEU A 105 6.46 -22.70 10.91
C LEU A 105 5.83 -23.65 9.87
N VAL A 106 6.40 -23.75 8.67
CA VAL A 106 5.89 -24.61 7.59
C VAL A 106 7.03 -25.38 6.94
N ASP A 107 6.76 -26.64 6.56
CA ASP A 107 7.76 -27.47 5.90
C ASP A 107 7.91 -27.12 4.41
N ASP A 108 6.83 -26.64 3.77
CA ASP A 108 6.81 -26.32 2.34
C ASP A 108 5.90 -25.12 2.06
N ALA A 109 6.44 -24.12 1.38
CA ALA A 109 5.74 -22.92 0.95
C ALA A 109 5.33 -22.96 -0.55
N SER A 110 5.71 -23.98 -1.30
CA SER A 110 5.60 -24.05 -2.76
C SER A 110 4.17 -23.85 -3.25
N THR A 111 3.18 -24.50 -2.62
CA THR A 111 1.77 -24.39 -2.97
C THR A 111 1.25 -22.96 -2.76
N ALA A 112 1.61 -22.32 -1.64
CA ALA A 112 1.20 -20.95 -1.37
C ALA A 112 1.83 -19.96 -2.36
N VAL A 113 3.11 -20.14 -2.68
CA VAL A 113 3.83 -19.33 -3.68
C VAL A 113 3.17 -19.46 -5.06
N THR A 114 2.86 -20.69 -5.49
CA THR A 114 2.20 -20.93 -6.79
C THR A 114 0.82 -20.26 -6.81
N THR A 115 0.00 -20.48 -5.78
CA THR A 115 -1.34 -19.87 -5.70
C THR A 115 -1.29 -18.34 -5.79
N LEU A 116 -0.31 -17.70 -5.18
CA LEU A 116 -0.20 -16.24 -5.23
C LEU A 116 0.37 -15.73 -6.54
N ARG A 117 1.24 -16.50 -7.21
CA ARG A 117 1.71 -16.18 -8.57
C ARG A 117 0.57 -16.27 -9.60
N ASP A 118 -0.36 -17.19 -9.42
CA ASP A 118 -1.54 -17.28 -10.30
C ASP A 118 -2.49 -16.07 -10.13
N VAL A 119 -2.52 -15.47 -8.93
CA VAL A 119 -3.31 -14.25 -8.65
C VAL A 119 -2.59 -12.99 -9.14
N ALA A 120 -1.27 -12.97 -9.11
CA ALA A 120 -0.44 -11.80 -9.42
C ALA A 120 0.79 -12.22 -10.22
N PRO A 121 0.62 -12.60 -11.51
CA PRO A 121 1.69 -13.19 -12.33
C PRO A 121 2.89 -12.25 -12.52
N ASP A 122 2.65 -10.94 -12.58
CA ASP A 122 3.70 -9.92 -12.80
C ASP A 122 4.29 -9.37 -11.49
N VAL A 123 3.97 -10.00 -10.36
CA VAL A 123 4.44 -9.54 -9.05
C VAL A 123 5.42 -10.55 -8.45
N GLU A 124 6.56 -10.06 -8.02
CA GLU A 124 7.55 -10.87 -7.33
C GLU A 124 6.98 -11.45 -6.03
N VAL A 125 7.15 -12.76 -5.81
CA VAL A 125 6.74 -13.46 -4.58
C VAL A 125 7.98 -13.99 -3.88
N CYS A 126 8.23 -13.50 -2.67
CA CYS A 126 9.33 -13.90 -1.79
C CYS A 126 8.81 -14.60 -0.54
N THR A 127 9.68 -15.39 0.07
CA THR A 127 9.42 -16.01 1.37
C THR A 127 10.41 -15.48 2.39
N ALA A 128 9.99 -15.32 3.66
CA ALA A 128 10.85 -14.83 4.72
C ALA A 128 10.42 -15.31 6.11
N SER A 129 11.37 -15.37 7.03
CA SER A 129 11.10 -15.47 8.46
C SER A 129 11.83 -14.37 9.23
N GLY A 130 11.11 -13.55 9.94
CA GLY A 130 11.71 -12.58 10.85
C GLY A 130 12.26 -13.22 12.14
N ILE A 131 12.03 -14.52 12.37
CA ILE A 131 12.55 -15.28 13.52
C ILE A 131 13.87 -15.97 13.15
N SER A 132 13.89 -16.76 12.05
CA SER A 132 15.11 -17.44 11.61
C SER A 132 16.08 -16.52 10.86
N GLY A 133 15.59 -15.43 10.28
CA GLY A 133 16.35 -14.53 9.40
C GLY A 133 16.31 -14.92 7.93
N ASP A 134 15.71 -16.07 7.58
CA ASP A 134 15.64 -16.54 6.21
C ASP A 134 14.92 -15.53 5.32
N GLY A 135 15.49 -15.23 4.16
CA GLY A 135 14.95 -14.28 3.17
C GLY A 135 15.05 -12.79 3.55
N VAL A 136 15.46 -12.45 4.78
CA VAL A 136 15.51 -11.05 5.26
C VAL A 136 16.53 -10.22 4.47
N ASP A 137 17.69 -10.78 4.16
CA ASP A 137 18.73 -10.07 3.39
C ASP A 137 18.29 -9.77 1.96
N ALA A 138 17.55 -10.68 1.32
CA ALA A 138 16.96 -10.43 0.01
C ALA A 138 15.97 -9.25 0.05
N LEU A 139 15.16 -9.15 1.10
CA LEU A 139 14.24 -8.02 1.29
C LEU A 139 15.00 -6.71 1.59
N ARG A 140 16.08 -6.75 2.37
CA ARG A 140 16.94 -5.56 2.58
C ARG A 140 17.58 -5.09 1.28
N ALA A 141 18.02 -6.01 0.43
CA ALA A 141 18.62 -5.68 -0.86
C ALA A 141 17.66 -4.87 -1.77
N MET A 142 16.33 -4.98 -1.57
CA MET A 142 15.35 -4.16 -2.31
C MET A 142 15.40 -2.67 -1.93
N ALA A 143 16.02 -2.33 -0.81
CA ALA A 143 16.25 -0.94 -0.39
C ALA A 143 17.63 -0.41 -0.83
N ALA A 144 18.41 -1.19 -1.59
CA ALA A 144 19.72 -0.77 -2.08
C ALA A 144 19.63 0.53 -2.90
N GLY A 145 20.70 1.33 -2.89
CA GLY A 145 20.74 2.61 -3.63
C GLY A 145 19.87 3.71 -3.00
N ASN A 146 19.66 3.67 -1.68
CA ASN A 146 18.81 4.59 -0.93
C ASN A 146 17.30 4.46 -1.23
N ALA A 147 16.85 3.35 -1.78
CA ALA A 147 15.42 3.10 -1.98
C ALA A 147 14.68 2.97 -0.64
N THR A 148 13.41 3.29 -0.68
CA THR A 148 12.52 3.25 0.48
C THR A 148 11.54 2.09 0.35
N ILE A 149 11.47 1.25 1.39
CA ILE A 149 10.49 0.17 1.48
C ILE A 149 9.40 0.48 2.51
N ALA A 150 8.18 0.02 2.26
CA ALA A 150 7.07 0.07 3.21
C ALA A 150 6.37 -1.28 3.30
N LEU A 151 5.64 -1.55 4.38
CA LEU A 151 4.93 -2.82 4.57
C LEU A 151 3.43 -2.61 4.66
N LEU A 152 2.68 -3.39 3.86
CA LEU A 152 1.23 -3.58 4.00
C LEU A 152 0.92 -5.01 4.44
N GLY A 153 -0.23 -5.23 5.04
CA GLY A 153 -0.70 -6.56 5.42
C GLY A 153 -1.56 -6.58 6.68
N ALA A 154 -2.21 -7.71 6.93
CA ALA A 154 -3.10 -7.92 8.07
C ALA A 154 -2.39 -7.78 9.44
N SER A 155 -3.20 -7.73 10.50
CA SER A 155 -2.69 -7.95 11.85
C SER A 155 -2.28 -9.42 12.02
N GLY A 156 -1.18 -9.66 12.74
CA GLY A 156 -0.73 -11.02 13.04
C GLY A 156 0.03 -11.75 11.92
N VAL A 157 0.18 -11.16 10.72
CA VAL A 157 0.95 -11.77 9.63
C VAL A 157 2.47 -11.72 9.81
N GLY A 158 2.98 -11.12 10.88
CA GLY A 158 4.42 -11.09 11.17
C GLY A 158 5.14 -9.79 10.78
N LYS A 159 4.41 -8.71 10.40
CA LYS A 159 5.04 -7.43 10.01
C LYS A 159 6.00 -6.87 11.04
N SER A 160 5.60 -6.79 12.31
CA SER A 160 6.47 -6.24 13.38
C SER A 160 7.72 -7.07 13.59
N THR A 161 7.61 -8.39 13.49
CA THR A 161 8.76 -9.30 13.56
C THR A 161 9.68 -9.11 12.37
N LEU A 162 9.10 -8.97 11.17
CA LEU A 162 9.85 -8.72 9.94
C LEU A 162 10.56 -7.35 9.97
N VAL A 163 9.87 -6.30 10.44
CA VAL A 163 10.47 -4.96 10.63
C VAL A 163 11.67 -5.04 11.56
N ASN A 164 11.56 -5.71 12.72
CA ASN A 164 12.65 -5.88 13.65
C ASN A 164 13.85 -6.61 13.01
N ALA A 165 13.59 -7.65 12.21
CA ALA A 165 14.62 -8.37 11.48
C ALA A 165 15.27 -7.50 10.40
N LEU A 166 14.51 -6.72 9.64
CA LEU A 166 15.02 -5.79 8.62
C LEU A 166 15.90 -4.70 9.23
N VAL A 167 15.53 -4.15 10.37
CA VAL A 167 16.27 -3.09 11.07
C VAL A 167 17.47 -3.64 11.85
N GLY A 168 17.50 -4.94 12.14
CA GLY A 168 18.59 -5.60 12.86
C GLY A 168 18.55 -5.47 14.38
N HIS A 169 17.51 -4.87 14.95
CA HIS A 169 17.29 -4.77 16.39
C HIS A 169 15.80 -4.68 16.74
N ALA A 170 15.44 -4.99 17.98
CA ALA A 170 14.05 -4.92 18.44
C ALA A 170 13.59 -3.46 18.53
N ARG A 171 12.77 -3.04 17.57
CA ARG A 171 12.19 -1.69 17.51
C ARG A 171 10.68 -1.70 17.79
N GLN A 172 9.98 -2.71 17.30
CA GLN A 172 8.56 -2.90 17.55
C GLN A 172 8.30 -3.98 18.58
N ALA A 173 7.30 -3.77 19.46
CA ALA A 173 6.77 -4.82 20.30
C ALA A 173 6.08 -5.88 19.42
N THR A 174 6.46 -7.13 19.56
CA THR A 174 5.82 -8.26 18.90
C THR A 174 4.47 -8.58 19.55
N ALA A 175 3.64 -9.43 18.91
CA ALA A 175 2.25 -9.67 19.32
C ALA A 175 2.09 -10.11 20.78
N GLU A 176 3.01 -10.87 21.32
CA GLU A 176 2.99 -11.33 22.74
C GLU A 176 3.08 -10.19 23.75
N VAL A 177 3.74 -9.07 23.38
CA VAL A 177 3.86 -7.89 24.26
C VAL A 177 2.64 -6.96 24.13
N ARG A 178 1.91 -7.03 23.01
CA ARG A 178 0.72 -6.17 22.77
C ARG A 178 -0.52 -6.60 23.56
N GLU A 179 -0.64 -7.87 23.93
CA GLU A 179 -1.76 -8.34 24.78
C GLU A 179 -1.71 -7.75 26.20
N PHE A 180 -0.53 -7.39 26.70
CA PHE A 180 -0.36 -6.85 28.05
C PHE A 180 -0.60 -5.33 28.13
N ASP A 181 -0.54 -4.60 27.01
CA ASP A 181 -0.56 -3.12 26.99
C ASP A 181 -1.92 -2.53 26.59
N GLN A 182 -3.00 -3.34 26.53
CA GLN A 182 -4.35 -2.87 26.14
C GLN A 182 -5.10 -2.05 27.19
N LYS A 183 -4.48 -1.59 28.26
CA LYS A 183 -5.09 -0.64 29.20
C LYS A 183 -4.47 0.75 29.07
N GLY A 184 -4.99 1.54 28.11
CA GLY A 184 -5.06 2.98 28.23
C GLY A 184 -3.84 3.80 27.83
N ARG A 185 -3.45 3.77 26.54
CA ARG A 185 -2.83 4.94 25.91
C ARG A 185 -3.11 4.90 24.40
N HIS A 186 -3.93 5.82 23.91
CA HIS A 186 -3.95 6.20 22.49
C HIS A 186 -2.61 6.86 22.16
N THR A 187 -1.61 6.03 21.89
CA THR A 187 -0.38 6.52 21.28
C THR A 187 -0.62 6.50 19.79
N THR A 188 -0.98 7.65 19.23
CA THR A 188 -0.87 7.92 17.79
C THR A 188 0.62 7.82 17.49
N THR A 189 1.08 6.63 17.14
CA THR A 189 2.45 6.43 16.69
C THR A 189 2.55 7.07 15.30
N ALA A 190 3.24 8.20 15.23
CA ALA A 190 3.58 8.84 13.97
C ALA A 190 4.36 7.84 13.10
N ALA A 191 4.13 7.88 11.79
CA ALA A 191 4.96 7.14 10.86
C ALA A 191 6.42 7.60 10.99
N GLU A 192 7.35 6.67 10.91
CA GLU A 192 8.78 6.95 11.05
C GLU A 192 9.56 6.41 9.86
N LEU A 193 10.53 7.19 9.40
CA LEU A 193 11.53 6.78 8.43
C LEU A 193 12.73 6.21 9.17
N VAL A 194 13.08 4.96 8.88
CA VAL A 194 14.12 4.20 9.57
C VAL A 194 15.20 3.82 8.60
N ARG A 195 16.46 4.13 8.90
CA ARG A 195 17.59 3.68 8.10
C ARG A 195 17.83 2.18 8.30
N LEU A 196 18.05 1.47 7.20
CA LEU A 196 18.42 0.05 7.22
C LEU A 196 19.92 -0.12 7.35
N PRO A 197 20.42 -1.24 7.96
CA PRO A 197 21.84 -1.47 8.19
C PRO A 197 22.71 -1.40 6.91
N ASP A 198 22.19 -1.95 5.81
CA ASP A 198 22.90 -2.05 4.53
C ASP A 198 22.59 -0.88 3.58
N GLY A 199 22.02 0.18 4.10
CA GLY A 199 21.57 1.36 3.35
C GLY A 199 20.10 1.27 2.93
N GLY A 200 19.56 2.42 2.44
CA GLY A 200 18.14 2.57 2.15
C GLY A 200 17.29 2.77 3.41
N TRP A 201 15.98 2.80 3.20
CA TRP A 201 15.05 3.27 4.20
C TRP A 201 13.83 2.34 4.34
N LEU A 202 13.31 2.28 5.56
CA LEU A 202 12.05 1.64 5.87
C LEU A 202 11.08 2.68 6.41
N ILE A 203 9.87 2.77 5.82
CA ILE A 203 8.77 3.53 6.42
C ILE A 203 7.94 2.59 7.27
N ASP A 204 8.02 2.80 8.59
CA ASP A 204 7.18 2.11 9.55
C ASP A 204 5.91 2.94 9.81
N THR A 205 4.81 2.51 9.20
CA THR A 205 3.51 3.17 9.32
C THR A 205 2.50 2.31 10.04
N PRO A 206 2.32 2.46 11.35
CA PRO A 206 1.29 1.74 12.10
C PRO A 206 -0.14 1.97 11.58
N GLY A 207 -0.35 3.06 10.84
CA GLY A 207 -1.66 3.53 10.35
C GLY A 207 -2.01 3.17 8.90
N VAL A 208 -1.11 2.58 8.09
CA VAL A 208 -1.41 2.23 6.67
C VAL A 208 -2.51 1.18 6.52
N ARG A 209 -2.91 0.51 7.60
CA ARG A 209 -4.09 -0.38 7.62
C ARG A 209 -5.40 0.30 7.22
N ALA A 210 -5.46 1.64 7.29
CA ALA A 210 -6.64 2.46 7.00
C ALA A 210 -6.54 3.21 5.67
N VAL A 211 -5.62 2.81 4.77
CA VAL A 211 -5.60 3.35 3.41
C VAL A 211 -6.85 2.83 2.71
N SER A 212 -7.78 3.72 2.45
CA SER A 212 -8.92 3.44 1.58
C SER A 212 -8.42 3.44 0.13
N LEU A 213 -9.07 2.69 -0.74
CA LEU A 213 -8.88 2.84 -2.17
C LEU A 213 -9.04 4.33 -2.49
N TRP A 214 -8.01 4.92 -3.04
CA TRP A 214 -8.08 6.25 -3.62
C TRP A 214 -8.00 6.07 -5.12
N SER A 215 -9.06 6.47 -5.78
CA SER A 215 -9.28 6.19 -7.16
C SER A 215 -8.34 6.96 -8.09
N SER A 216 -7.45 6.23 -8.74
CA SER A 216 -6.89 6.67 -10.02
C SER A 216 -7.35 5.76 -11.18
N GLY A 217 -8.04 4.66 -10.89
CA GLY A 217 -8.37 3.59 -11.86
C GLY A 217 -7.14 2.78 -12.28
N HIS A 218 -5.96 3.36 -12.17
CA HIS A 218 -4.72 2.80 -12.67
C HIS A 218 -4.25 1.57 -11.87
N GLY A 219 -4.49 1.57 -10.55
CA GLY A 219 -4.16 0.42 -9.70
C GLY A 219 -5.01 -0.80 -10.02
N ILE A 220 -6.30 -0.61 -10.33
CA ILE A 220 -7.20 -1.71 -10.73
C ILE A 220 -6.75 -2.27 -12.09
N GLU A 221 -6.50 -1.40 -13.07
CA GLU A 221 -6.03 -1.80 -14.40
C GLU A 221 -4.75 -2.64 -14.29
N ARG A 222 -3.76 -2.21 -13.53
CA ARG A 222 -2.51 -2.96 -13.33
C ARG A 222 -2.68 -4.24 -12.53
N ALA A 223 -3.50 -4.23 -11.48
CA ALA A 223 -3.73 -5.42 -10.66
C ALA A 223 -4.52 -6.52 -11.41
N PHE A 224 -5.28 -6.15 -12.43
CA PHE A 224 -6.11 -7.03 -13.25
C PHE A 224 -5.78 -6.92 -14.74
N ALA A 225 -4.51 -6.70 -15.08
CA ALA A 225 -4.06 -6.55 -16.46
C ALA A 225 -4.50 -7.71 -17.35
N ASP A 226 -4.45 -8.95 -16.84
CA ASP A 226 -4.95 -10.15 -17.49
C ASP A 226 -6.44 -10.06 -17.92
N VAL A 227 -7.28 -9.43 -17.11
CA VAL A 227 -8.71 -9.22 -17.42
C VAL A 227 -8.87 -8.07 -18.40
N PHE A 228 -8.13 -6.96 -18.23
CA PHE A 228 -8.19 -5.81 -19.12
C PHE A 228 -7.68 -6.15 -20.52
N ASP A 229 -6.62 -6.94 -20.65
CA ASP A 229 -6.13 -7.43 -21.95
C ASP A 229 -7.22 -8.23 -22.70
N LEU A 230 -8.00 -9.05 -21.99
CA LEU A 230 -9.16 -9.75 -22.57
C LEU A 230 -10.28 -8.78 -22.98
N MET A 231 -10.50 -7.69 -22.24
CA MET A 231 -11.53 -6.70 -22.57
C MET A 231 -11.30 -6.03 -23.92
N ASP A 232 -10.05 -5.78 -24.30
CA ASP A 232 -9.69 -5.18 -25.58
C ASP A 232 -10.10 -6.06 -26.78
N HIS A 233 -10.33 -7.36 -26.55
CA HIS A 233 -10.78 -8.32 -27.55
C HIS A 233 -12.30 -8.50 -27.60
N CYS A 234 -13.08 -7.77 -26.76
CA CYS A 234 -14.52 -7.82 -26.80
C CYS A 234 -15.07 -7.17 -28.07
N ARG A 235 -16.16 -7.75 -28.62
CA ARG A 235 -16.84 -7.22 -29.82
C ARG A 235 -17.36 -5.79 -29.62
N PHE A 236 -17.81 -5.43 -28.40
CA PHE A 236 -18.37 -4.14 -28.06
C PHE A 236 -17.47 -3.40 -27.09
N ARG A 237 -17.24 -2.11 -27.31
CA ARG A 237 -16.42 -1.25 -26.44
C ARG A 237 -17.04 -0.97 -25.07
N ASP A 238 -18.39 -1.05 -24.98
CA ASP A 238 -19.17 -0.86 -23.77
C ASP A 238 -19.64 -2.18 -23.15
N CYS A 239 -18.92 -3.28 -23.45
CA CYS A 239 -19.22 -4.62 -22.93
C CYS A 239 -19.16 -4.65 -21.41
N LYS A 240 -20.21 -5.17 -20.77
CA LYS A 240 -20.27 -5.33 -19.31
C LYS A 240 -19.78 -6.70 -18.83
N HIS A 241 -19.41 -7.57 -19.79
CA HIS A 241 -18.91 -8.92 -19.53
C HIS A 241 -19.92 -9.76 -18.73
N GLU A 242 -21.18 -9.74 -19.15
CA GLU A 242 -22.28 -10.50 -18.57
C GLU A 242 -22.84 -11.52 -19.57
N THR A 243 -23.64 -11.04 -20.55
CA THR A 243 -24.35 -11.86 -21.51
C THR A 243 -24.15 -11.41 -22.95
N GLU A 244 -23.29 -10.46 -23.19
CA GLU A 244 -23.08 -9.87 -24.51
C GLU A 244 -22.45 -10.87 -25.48
N PRO A 245 -23.00 -11.00 -26.69
CA PRO A 245 -22.47 -11.91 -27.70
C PRO A 245 -21.09 -11.45 -28.20
N GLY A 246 -20.11 -12.35 -28.20
CA GLY A 246 -18.74 -12.04 -28.59
C GLY A 246 -17.94 -11.32 -27.50
N CYS A 247 -18.30 -11.50 -26.24
CA CYS A 247 -17.50 -11.08 -25.11
C CYS A 247 -16.30 -12.02 -24.92
N ALA A 248 -15.07 -11.50 -25.06
CA ALA A 248 -13.86 -12.28 -24.88
C ALA A 248 -13.65 -12.72 -23.43
N VAL A 249 -14.01 -11.86 -22.47
CA VAL A 249 -13.88 -12.15 -21.02
C VAL A 249 -14.78 -13.33 -20.61
N THR A 250 -16.06 -13.35 -21.02
CA THR A 250 -16.95 -14.48 -20.71
C THR A 250 -16.55 -15.76 -21.43
N ALA A 251 -15.97 -15.65 -22.63
CA ALA A 251 -15.42 -16.80 -23.35
C ALA A 251 -14.20 -17.39 -22.61
N ALA A 252 -13.29 -16.55 -22.11
CA ALA A 252 -12.14 -16.96 -21.31
C ALA A 252 -12.56 -17.63 -19.99
N VAL A 253 -13.60 -17.11 -19.33
CA VAL A 253 -14.18 -17.78 -18.14
C VAL A 253 -14.77 -19.15 -18.52
N ALA A 254 -15.49 -19.24 -19.63
CA ALA A 254 -16.11 -20.52 -20.07
C ALA A 254 -15.08 -21.57 -20.49
N SER A 255 -13.92 -21.14 -21.03
CA SER A 255 -12.82 -22.05 -21.40
C SER A 255 -11.94 -22.46 -20.21
N GLY A 256 -12.06 -21.78 -19.07
CA GLY A 256 -11.20 -21.96 -17.90
C GLY A 256 -9.86 -21.22 -17.98
N GLU A 257 -9.66 -20.36 -18.97
CA GLU A 257 -8.49 -19.49 -19.12
C GLU A 257 -8.47 -18.38 -18.06
N LEU A 258 -9.65 -17.86 -17.68
CA LEU A 258 -9.82 -16.87 -16.61
C LEU A 258 -10.64 -17.45 -15.46
N ASP A 259 -10.12 -17.39 -14.23
CA ASP A 259 -10.89 -17.76 -13.02
C ASP A 259 -12.09 -16.79 -12.85
N PRO A 260 -13.34 -17.29 -12.77
CA PRO A 260 -14.53 -16.45 -12.58
C PRO A 260 -14.45 -15.59 -11.32
N ARG A 261 -13.77 -16.06 -10.27
CA ARG A 261 -13.57 -15.30 -9.02
C ARG A 261 -12.71 -14.05 -9.24
N ARG A 262 -11.79 -14.09 -10.20
CA ARG A 262 -10.94 -12.96 -10.54
C ARG A 262 -11.74 -11.84 -11.22
N LEU A 263 -12.61 -12.19 -12.17
CA LEU A 263 -13.54 -11.25 -12.80
C LEU A 263 -14.51 -10.64 -11.77
N GLU A 264 -15.05 -11.45 -10.87
CA GLU A 264 -15.93 -10.97 -9.78
C GLU A 264 -15.20 -9.99 -8.85
N SER A 265 -13.96 -10.30 -8.48
CA SER A 265 -13.12 -9.44 -7.64
C SER A 265 -12.86 -8.09 -8.29
N MET A 266 -12.49 -8.07 -9.57
CA MET A 266 -12.30 -6.83 -10.32
C MET A 266 -13.58 -6.00 -10.37
N LYS A 267 -14.72 -6.60 -10.78
CA LYS A 267 -16.01 -5.91 -10.83
C LYS A 267 -16.39 -5.27 -9.49
N ARG A 268 -16.13 -5.98 -8.39
CA ARG A 268 -16.39 -5.47 -7.04
C ARG A 268 -15.51 -4.26 -6.70
N LEU A 269 -14.20 -4.31 -7.00
CA LEU A 269 -13.29 -3.21 -6.73
C LEU A 269 -13.63 -1.98 -7.58
N VAL A 270 -13.98 -2.17 -8.85
CA VAL A 270 -14.50 -1.09 -9.72
C VAL A 270 -15.78 -0.49 -9.15
N ALA A 271 -16.71 -1.31 -8.67
CA ALA A 271 -17.94 -0.81 -8.06
C ALA A 271 -17.68 -0.04 -6.76
N GLU A 272 -16.75 -0.50 -5.91
CA GLU A 272 -16.31 0.23 -4.72
C GLU A 272 -15.73 1.61 -5.09
N GLU A 273 -14.91 1.66 -6.14
CA GLU A 273 -14.29 2.89 -6.63
C GLU A 273 -15.33 3.88 -7.12
N LEU A 274 -16.23 3.45 -8.01
CA LEU A 274 -17.31 4.30 -8.51
C LEU A 274 -18.22 4.82 -7.40
N ALA A 275 -18.55 3.99 -6.40
CA ALA A 275 -19.35 4.42 -5.25
C ALA A 275 -18.62 5.50 -4.43
N LEU A 276 -17.30 5.39 -4.26
CA LEU A 276 -16.49 6.39 -3.59
C LEU A 276 -16.44 7.72 -4.36
N GLU A 277 -16.32 7.67 -5.69
CA GLU A 277 -16.37 8.86 -6.55
C GLU A 277 -17.73 9.57 -6.50
N ASP A 278 -18.82 8.81 -6.59
CA ASP A 278 -20.18 9.37 -6.52
C ASP A 278 -20.43 10.03 -5.16
N GLU A 279 -19.96 9.43 -4.08
CA GLU A 279 -20.04 10.03 -2.75
C GLU A 279 -19.23 11.34 -2.67
N GLN A 280 -18.06 11.41 -3.31
CA GLN A 280 -17.26 12.64 -3.39
C GLN A 280 -18.00 13.73 -4.15
N ARG A 281 -18.46 13.40 -5.37
CA ARG A 281 -19.21 14.35 -6.22
C ARG A 281 -20.46 14.89 -5.53
N ALA A 282 -21.19 14.02 -4.80
CA ALA A 282 -22.36 14.42 -4.02
C ALA A 282 -22.00 15.41 -2.90
N ARG A 283 -20.88 15.19 -2.23
CA ARG A 283 -20.39 16.05 -1.14
C ARG A 283 -19.87 17.39 -1.65
N GLU A 284 -19.09 17.39 -2.74
CA GLU A 284 -18.64 18.62 -3.38
C GLU A 284 -19.82 19.51 -3.78
N LYS A 285 -20.85 18.94 -4.41
CA LYS A 285 -22.10 19.64 -4.75
C LYS A 285 -22.82 20.19 -3.50
N ALA A 286 -22.79 19.46 -2.38
CA ALA A 286 -23.40 19.91 -1.13
C ALA A 286 -22.64 21.09 -0.50
N LEU A 287 -21.30 21.11 -0.57
CA LEU A 287 -20.46 22.21 -0.11
C LEU A 287 -20.63 23.47 -0.98
N ASP A 288 -20.66 23.33 -2.29
CA ASP A 288 -20.90 24.44 -3.21
C ASP A 288 -22.28 25.10 -2.96
N ARG A 289 -23.32 24.31 -2.69
CA ARG A 289 -24.65 24.81 -2.32
C ARG A 289 -24.67 25.59 -0.99
N ARG A 290 -23.76 25.29 -0.08
CA ARG A 290 -23.62 25.99 1.22
C ARG A 290 -22.76 27.26 1.13
N GLY A 291 -22.28 27.66 -0.04
CA GLY A 291 -21.53 28.90 -0.25
C GLY A 291 -20.13 28.93 0.34
N VAL A 292 -19.57 27.79 0.69
CA VAL A 292 -18.19 27.68 1.17
C VAL A 292 -17.25 27.79 -0.05
N ARG A 293 -16.74 29.01 -0.31
CA ARG A 293 -15.78 29.27 -1.40
C ARG A 293 -14.49 28.49 -1.18
N ARG A 294 -14.00 27.83 -2.22
CA ARG A 294 -12.64 27.27 -2.27
C ARG A 294 -11.63 28.38 -2.02
N PRO A 295 -10.65 28.21 -1.12
CA PRO A 295 -9.48 29.09 -1.15
C PRO A 295 -8.71 28.86 -2.46
N ARG A 296 -8.27 29.96 -3.08
CA ARG A 296 -7.47 29.96 -4.30
C ARG A 296 -6.06 29.46 -4.01
#